data_543015abe5eefdc4ef51fc4dc7387489
#
_entry.id   543015abe5eefdc4ef51fc4dc7387489
#
_cell.length_a   1.000
_cell.length_b   1.000
_cell.length_c   1.000
_cell.angle_alpha   90.00
_cell.angle_beta   90.00
_cell.angle_gamma   90.00
#
_symmetry.space_group_name_H-M   'P 1'
#
loop_
_entity.id
_entity.type
_entity.pdbx_description
1 polymer ?
#
loop_
_entity_poly.entity_id
_entity_poly.type
_entity_poly.pdbx_seq_one_letter_code
_entity_poly.pdbx_strand_id
1 'polypeptide(L)'
;MLFLCYPKCSTCQKAKAWLEERSISYDLRDIKQNNPTVEELTAWERKSGRPLKKFFNTSGLQYKALGLKEKLPAMSEAEQLALLATDGMLVKRPTLVGEDFVRTGFRQAEWETALG
;
A
#
# COMPACT_ATOMS: atom_id res chain seq x y z
N MET A 1 -12.50 -6.91 4.11
CA MET A 1 -11.65 -5.89 3.48
C MET A 1 -10.48 -5.56 4.40
N LEU A 2 -9.29 -5.53 3.86
CA LEU A 2 -8.07 -5.29 4.64
C LEU A 2 -7.58 -3.87 4.45
N PHE A 3 -7.32 -3.17 5.55
CA PHE A 3 -6.80 -1.81 5.56
C PHE A 3 -5.41 -1.80 6.19
N LEU A 4 -4.38 -1.65 5.35
CA LEU A 4 -3.00 -1.55 5.82
C LEU A 4 -2.66 -0.10 6.08
N CYS A 5 -2.22 0.18 7.30
CA CYS A 5 -2.03 1.54 7.78
C CYS A 5 -0.83 1.59 8.72
N TYR A 6 -0.21 2.75 8.78
CA TYR A 6 0.79 3.05 9.79
C TYR A 6 0.18 4.07 10.76
N PRO A 7 0.08 3.75 12.06
CA PRO A 7 -0.64 4.63 13.01
C PRO A 7 -0.14 6.08 13.06
N LYS A 8 1.14 6.29 12.79
CA LYS A 8 1.74 7.63 12.81
C LYS A 8 1.64 8.39 11.48
N CYS A 9 1.02 7.80 10.47
CA CYS A 9 0.86 8.44 9.16
C CYS A 9 -0.43 9.26 9.12
N SER A 10 -0.30 10.55 8.84
CA SER A 10 -1.47 11.45 8.78
C SER A 10 -2.45 11.08 7.67
N THR A 11 -1.93 10.65 6.52
CA THR A 11 -2.77 10.19 5.40
C THR A 11 -3.56 8.94 5.78
N CYS A 12 -2.93 8.03 6.53
CA CYS A 12 -3.62 6.84 7.05
C CYS A 12 -4.76 7.21 8.00
N GLN A 13 -4.54 8.20 8.86
CA GLN A 13 -5.58 8.64 9.79
C GLN A 13 -6.77 9.27 9.06
N LYS A 14 -6.50 10.04 8.01
CA LYS A 14 -7.56 10.62 7.17
C LYS A 14 -8.37 9.53 6.48
N ALA A 15 -7.70 8.52 5.94
CA ALA A 15 -8.36 7.40 5.28
C ALA A 15 -9.22 6.60 6.26
N LYS A 16 -8.70 6.36 7.46
CA LYS A 16 -9.42 5.66 8.53
C LYS A 16 -10.71 6.40 8.90
N ALA A 17 -10.60 7.71 9.12
CA ALA A 17 -11.75 8.55 9.43
C ALA A 17 -12.81 8.51 8.31
N TRP A 18 -12.36 8.55 7.07
CA TRP A 18 -13.24 8.47 5.90
C TRP A 18 -14.03 7.15 5.87
N LEU A 19 -13.36 6.02 6.16
CA LEU A 19 -14.01 4.71 6.24
C LEU A 19 -15.03 4.67 7.38
N GLU A 20 -14.67 5.18 8.55
CA GLU A 20 -15.53 5.18 9.73
C GLU A 20 -16.76 6.08 9.56
N GLU A 21 -16.62 7.24 8.94
CA GLU A 21 -17.73 8.14 8.63
C GLU A 21 -18.77 7.46 7.74
N ARG A 22 -18.35 6.53 6.89
CA ARG A 22 -19.23 5.82 5.98
C ARG A 22 -19.69 4.46 6.52
N SER A 23 -19.33 4.16 7.78
CA SER A 23 -19.68 2.89 8.43
C SER A 23 -19.20 1.67 7.65
N ILE A 24 -18.04 1.79 7.01
CA ILE A 24 -17.43 0.69 6.24
C ILE A 24 -16.59 -0.17 7.18
N SER A 25 -16.89 -1.46 7.23
CA SER A 25 -16.13 -2.42 8.04
C SER A 25 -14.82 -2.80 7.36
N TYR A 26 -13.76 -2.90 8.14
CA TYR A 26 -12.45 -3.29 7.65
C TYR A 26 -11.64 -3.98 8.75
N ASP A 27 -10.68 -4.80 8.33
CA ASP A 27 -9.69 -5.38 9.23
C ASP A 27 -8.44 -4.50 9.19
N LEU A 28 -8.04 -4.00 10.35
CA LEU A 28 -6.87 -3.13 10.46
C LEU A 28 -5.60 -3.96 10.57
N ARG A 29 -4.59 -3.60 9.77
CA ARG A 29 -3.28 -4.24 9.83
C ARG A 29 -2.20 -3.16 9.88
N ASP A 30 -1.32 -3.24 10.90
CA ASP A 30 -0.17 -2.34 11.01
C ASP A 30 0.88 -2.76 9.98
N ILE A 31 1.12 -1.90 9.00
CA ILE A 31 2.00 -2.20 7.87
C ILE A 31 3.47 -2.36 8.28
N LYS A 32 3.86 -1.77 9.40
CA LYS A 32 5.23 -1.86 9.90
C LYS A 32 5.46 -3.14 10.70
N GLN A 33 4.53 -3.48 11.59
CA GLN A 33 4.65 -4.65 12.46
C GLN A 33 4.32 -5.95 11.74
N ASN A 34 3.39 -5.90 10.79
CA ASN A 34 2.96 -7.04 9.99
C ASN A 34 3.11 -6.68 8.50
N ASN A 35 4.35 -6.49 8.08
CA ASN A 35 4.62 -6.10 6.70
C ASN A 35 4.13 -7.17 5.71
N PRO A 36 3.69 -6.75 4.52
CA PRO A 36 3.20 -7.69 3.50
C PRO A 36 4.27 -8.68 3.07
N THR A 37 3.82 -9.89 2.73
CA THR A 37 4.68 -10.94 2.18
C THR A 37 4.78 -10.79 0.65
N VAL A 38 5.76 -11.47 0.05
CA VAL A 38 5.91 -11.50 -1.41
C VAL A 38 4.64 -12.03 -2.08
N GLU A 39 4.04 -13.08 -1.50
CA GLU A 39 2.83 -13.71 -2.03
C GLU A 39 1.65 -12.74 -1.99
N GLU A 40 1.48 -12.03 -0.89
CA GLU A 40 0.41 -11.03 -0.74
C GLU A 40 0.60 -9.89 -1.74
N LEU A 41 1.81 -9.34 -1.83
CA LEU A 41 2.12 -8.24 -2.74
C LEU A 41 1.90 -8.63 -4.21
N THR A 42 2.26 -9.85 -4.57
CA THR A 42 2.05 -10.37 -5.93
C THR A 42 0.55 -10.41 -6.26
N ALA A 43 -0.25 -10.94 -5.34
CA ALA A 43 -1.70 -11.03 -5.54
C ALA A 43 -2.33 -9.64 -5.61
N TRP A 44 -1.90 -8.72 -4.75
CA TRP A 44 -2.44 -7.36 -4.72
C TRP A 44 -2.07 -6.56 -5.97
N GLU A 45 -0.84 -6.71 -6.46
CA GLU A 45 -0.41 -6.06 -7.70
C GLU A 45 -1.30 -6.48 -8.86
N ARG A 46 -1.53 -7.79 -9.01
CA ARG A 46 -2.40 -8.32 -10.07
C ARG A 46 -3.82 -7.80 -9.95
N LYS A 47 -4.36 -7.82 -8.74
CA LYS A 47 -5.73 -7.34 -8.47
C LYS A 47 -5.86 -5.84 -8.72
N SER A 48 -4.81 -5.06 -8.46
CA SER A 48 -4.84 -3.61 -8.62
C SER A 48 -4.86 -3.16 -10.07
N GLY A 49 -4.28 -3.96 -10.96
CA GLY A 49 -4.10 -3.58 -12.36
C GLY A 49 -3.15 -2.42 -12.57
N ARG A 50 -2.33 -2.09 -11.58
CA ARG A 50 -1.41 -0.95 -11.62
C ARG A 50 0.05 -1.41 -11.58
N PRO A 51 0.99 -0.56 -12.08
CA PRO A 51 2.41 -0.87 -12.02
C PRO A 51 2.88 -1.09 -10.57
N LEU A 52 3.83 -2.00 -10.39
CA LEU A 52 4.40 -2.33 -9.09
C LEU A 52 5.01 -1.09 -8.40
N LYS A 53 5.50 -0.12 -9.15
CA LYS A 53 6.01 1.14 -8.63
C LYS A 53 5.00 1.85 -7.73
N LYS A 54 3.71 1.71 -8.01
CA LYS A 54 2.64 2.34 -7.21
C LYS A 54 2.52 1.76 -5.81
N PHE A 55 3.13 0.62 -5.56
CA PHE A 55 3.16 -0.02 -4.24
C PHE A 55 4.31 0.48 -3.37
N PHE A 56 5.22 1.29 -3.92
CA PHE A 56 6.32 1.87 -3.16
C PHE A 56 5.93 3.21 -2.55
N ASN A 57 6.36 3.44 -1.31
CA ASN A 57 6.23 4.73 -0.65
C ASN A 57 7.35 5.64 -1.12
N THR A 58 7.16 6.31 -2.25
CA THR A 58 8.18 7.13 -2.90
C THR A 58 8.56 8.39 -2.12
N SER A 59 7.73 8.80 -1.17
CA SER A 59 7.99 9.95 -0.30
C SER A 59 8.67 9.55 1.01
N GLY A 60 8.87 8.24 1.23
CA GLY A 60 9.41 7.75 2.49
C GLY A 60 10.92 7.87 2.62
N LEU A 61 11.38 7.93 3.87
CA LEU A 61 12.81 8.04 4.18
C LEU A 61 13.59 6.82 3.69
N GLN A 62 13.04 5.62 3.83
CA GLN A 62 13.70 4.39 3.39
C GLN A 62 13.86 4.33 1.87
N TYR A 63 12.85 4.77 1.14
CA TYR A 63 12.91 4.84 -0.31
C TYR A 63 14.06 5.74 -0.76
N LYS A 64 14.17 6.91 -0.14
CA LYS A 64 15.22 7.89 -0.44
C LYS A 64 16.61 7.39 0.01
N ALA A 65 16.69 6.82 1.20
CA ALA A 65 17.94 6.31 1.76
C ALA A 65 18.55 5.21 0.89
N LEU A 66 17.71 4.35 0.31
CA LEU A 66 18.15 3.26 -0.55
C LEU A 66 18.39 3.67 -2.00
N GLY A 67 18.09 4.93 -2.36
CA GLY A 67 18.25 5.42 -3.72
C GLY A 67 17.37 4.71 -4.73
N LEU A 68 16.17 4.34 -4.34
CA LEU A 68 15.28 3.51 -5.15
C LEU A 68 14.76 4.20 -6.41
N LYS A 69 14.67 5.53 -6.39
CA LYS A 69 14.27 6.28 -7.59
C LYS A 69 15.13 5.92 -8.80
N GLU A 70 16.42 5.71 -8.55
CA GLU A 70 17.40 5.39 -9.60
C GLU A 70 17.56 3.89 -9.79
N LYS A 71 17.39 3.09 -8.74
CA LYS A 71 17.59 1.63 -8.77
C LYS A 71 16.42 0.84 -9.31
N LEU A 72 15.18 1.26 -9.01
CA LEU A 72 13.98 0.51 -9.40
C LEU A 72 13.90 0.19 -10.89
N PRO A 73 14.21 1.13 -11.82
CA PRO A 73 14.12 0.81 -13.24
C PRO A 73 15.02 -0.35 -13.69
N ALA A 74 16.10 -0.62 -12.94
CA ALA A 74 17.02 -1.70 -13.24
C ALA A 74 16.68 -3.01 -12.52
N MET A 75 15.69 -2.99 -11.63
CA MET A 75 15.29 -4.16 -10.85
C MET A 75 14.15 -4.92 -11.54
N SER A 76 14.22 -6.27 -11.46
CA SER A 76 13.12 -7.11 -11.92
C SER A 76 11.93 -6.99 -10.98
N GLU A 77 10.74 -7.42 -11.43
CA GLU A 77 9.55 -7.46 -10.56
C GLU A 77 9.81 -8.34 -9.32
N ALA A 78 10.45 -9.49 -9.50
CA ALA A 78 10.78 -10.38 -8.38
C ALA A 78 11.66 -9.69 -7.35
N GLU A 79 12.66 -8.94 -7.80
CA GLU A 79 13.54 -8.17 -6.92
C GLU A 79 12.78 -7.06 -6.18
N GLN A 80 11.89 -6.37 -6.89
CA GLN A 80 11.07 -5.31 -6.29
C GLN A 80 10.11 -5.86 -5.24
N LEU A 81 9.46 -6.99 -5.53
CA LEU A 81 8.56 -7.65 -4.59
C LEU A 81 9.29 -8.12 -3.34
N ALA A 82 10.46 -8.72 -3.52
CA ALA A 82 11.30 -9.16 -2.41
C ALA A 82 11.72 -7.97 -1.52
N LEU A 83 12.07 -6.85 -2.14
CA LEU A 83 12.46 -5.65 -1.42
C LEU A 83 11.29 -5.08 -0.59
N LEU A 84 10.10 -4.98 -1.18
CA LEU A 84 8.90 -4.50 -0.47
C LEU A 84 8.58 -5.39 0.73
N ALA A 85 8.81 -6.69 0.62
CA ALA A 85 8.51 -7.64 1.69
C ALA A 85 9.52 -7.57 2.86
N THR A 86 10.64 -6.86 2.70
CA THR A 86 11.62 -6.71 3.77
C THR A 86 11.26 -5.66 4.80
N ASP A 87 10.46 -4.65 4.41
CA ASP A 87 10.16 -3.52 5.28
C ASP A 87 8.83 -2.88 4.89
N GLY A 88 7.86 -2.94 5.79
CA GLY A 88 6.56 -2.32 5.58
C GLY A 88 6.62 -0.82 5.33
N MET A 89 7.67 -0.15 5.79
CA MET A 89 7.85 1.30 5.58
C MET A 89 8.18 1.64 4.12
N LEU A 90 8.57 0.65 3.32
CA LEU A 90 8.76 0.82 1.88
C LEU A 90 7.45 0.76 1.10
N VAL A 91 6.40 0.22 1.71
CA VAL A 91 5.12 0.00 1.06
C VAL A 91 4.27 1.28 1.13
N LYS A 92 3.62 1.61 0.01
CA LYS A 92 2.70 2.75 -0.07
C LYS A 92 1.56 2.56 0.94
N ARG A 93 1.25 3.61 1.67
CA ARG A 93 0.19 3.57 2.69
C ARG A 93 -0.70 4.80 2.64
N PRO A 94 -1.96 4.64 2.97
CA PRO A 94 -2.60 3.35 3.27
C PRO A 94 -2.76 2.51 2.01
N THR A 95 -2.91 1.20 2.19
CA THR A 95 -3.29 0.29 1.13
C THR A 95 -4.60 -0.39 1.53
N LEU A 96 -5.58 -0.33 0.65
CA LEU A 96 -6.90 -0.92 0.88
C LEU A 96 -7.09 -2.11 -0.05
N VAL A 97 -7.28 -3.30 0.54
CA VAL A 97 -7.47 -4.54 -0.22
C VAL A 97 -8.90 -5.01 -0.06
N GLY A 98 -9.66 -4.93 -1.13
CA GLY A 98 -11.02 -5.44 -1.19
C GLY A 98 -11.06 -6.79 -1.91
N GLU A 99 -12.26 -7.33 -2.09
CA GLU A 99 -12.45 -8.60 -2.77
C GLU A 99 -12.04 -8.51 -4.25
N ASP A 100 -12.44 -7.42 -4.91
CA ASP A 100 -12.24 -7.23 -6.34
C ASP A 100 -11.30 -6.08 -6.70
N PHE A 101 -10.67 -5.46 -5.71
CA PHE A 101 -9.84 -4.28 -5.96
C PHE A 101 -8.73 -4.14 -4.94
N VAL A 102 -7.69 -3.39 -5.33
CA VAL A 102 -6.65 -2.90 -4.41
C VAL A 102 -6.38 -1.44 -4.75
N ARG A 103 -6.34 -0.60 -3.72
CA ARG A 103 -6.01 0.82 -3.88
C ARG A 103 -4.80 1.15 -3.01
N THR A 104 -3.80 1.78 -3.60
CA THR A 104 -2.60 2.25 -2.91
C THR A 104 -2.65 3.76 -2.75
N GLY A 105 -2.37 4.23 -1.54
CA GLY A 105 -2.54 5.64 -1.19
C GLY A 105 -4.01 5.99 -1.01
N PHE A 106 -4.25 7.15 -0.41
CA PHE A 106 -5.63 7.60 -0.18
C PHE A 106 -5.98 8.72 -1.17
N ARG A 107 -6.78 8.36 -2.16
CA ARG A 107 -7.41 9.30 -3.08
C ARG A 107 -8.91 9.07 -2.96
N GLN A 108 -9.59 10.01 -2.36
CA GLN A 108 -11.00 9.87 -1.99
C GLN A 108 -11.88 9.45 -3.18
N ALA A 109 -11.69 10.10 -4.34
CA ALA A 109 -12.46 9.76 -5.54
C ALA A 109 -12.28 8.31 -5.97
N GLU A 110 -11.06 7.79 -5.89
CA GLU A 110 -10.77 6.38 -6.25
C GLU A 110 -11.43 5.43 -5.26
N TRP A 111 -11.39 5.77 -3.98
CA TRP A 111 -12.01 4.94 -2.94
C TRP A 111 -13.54 4.95 -3.04
N GLU A 112 -14.11 6.10 -3.37
CA GLU A 112 -15.56 6.20 -3.60
C GLU A 112 -15.99 5.30 -4.77
N THR A 113 -15.24 5.31 -5.87
CA THR A 113 -15.51 4.46 -7.02
C THR A 113 -15.41 2.98 -6.66
N ALA A 114 -14.40 2.58 -5.91
CA ALA A 114 -14.17 1.19 -5.53
C ALA A 114 -15.21 0.66 -4.55
N LEU A 115 -15.67 1.51 -3.63
CA LEU A 115 -16.58 1.09 -2.56
C LEU A 115 -18.06 1.40 -2.86
N GLY A 116 -18.30 2.02 -3.96
CA GLY A 116 -19.63 2.26 -4.45
C GLY A 116 -20.37 3.37 -3.87
#